data_2f203a96742d55136ef8059d0f1115a9
#
_entry.id   2f203a96742d55136ef8059d0f1115a9
#
_cell.length_a   1.000
_cell.length_b   1.000
_cell.length_c   1.000
_cell.angle_alpha   90.00
_cell.angle_beta   90.00
_cell.angle_gamma   90.00
#
_symmetry.space_group_name_H-M   'P 1'
#
loop_
_entity.id
_entity.type
_entity.pdbx_description
1 polymer ?
#
loop_
_entity_poly.entity_id
_entity_poly.type
_entity_poly.pdbx_seq_one_letter_code
_entity_poly.pdbx_strand_id
1 'polypeptide(L)'
;MSKVERDWYDRYMMPNYAPAAMIPVRGSGSRMWDQEGKEYIDFGGGIAVNALGHAHPQLVAALTEQANRLWHTSNVLATEPALQLARRLVELTFADRVFFSNSGAEANEAALKLARRYAFDHHGEEKDRILAFENAFHGRTLFTVTAGGQANYRQGFGPLPG
;
A
#
# COMPACT_ATOMS: atom_id res chain seq x y z
N MET A 1 -29.39 -9.25 9.63
CA MET A 1 -28.35 -8.34 10.12
C MET A 1 -28.87 -6.92 10.00
N SER A 2 -28.66 -6.06 11.00
CA SER A 2 -29.03 -4.65 10.91
C SER A 2 -28.26 -3.98 9.77
N LYS A 3 -28.89 -3.01 9.08
CA LYS A 3 -28.23 -2.22 8.04
C LYS A 3 -27.05 -1.49 8.67
N VAL A 4 -25.88 -1.52 8.03
CA VAL A 4 -24.70 -0.75 8.47
C VAL A 4 -24.98 0.73 8.25
N GLU A 5 -24.74 1.56 9.25
CA GLU A 5 -24.99 3.00 9.22
C GLU A 5 -23.68 3.78 9.15
N ARG A 6 -23.70 4.96 8.48
CA ARG A 6 -22.50 5.78 8.30
C ARG A 6 -21.92 6.28 9.63
N ASP A 7 -22.77 6.54 10.62
CA ASP A 7 -22.35 6.99 11.95
C ASP A 7 -21.52 5.94 12.73
N TRP A 8 -21.55 4.66 12.32
CA TRP A 8 -20.66 3.64 12.90
C TRP A 8 -19.19 3.98 12.69
N TYR A 9 -18.84 4.71 11.63
CA TYR A 9 -17.47 5.18 11.47
C TYR A 9 -17.08 6.11 12.63
N ASP A 10 -17.93 7.09 12.93
CA ASP A 10 -17.64 8.08 13.98
C ASP A 10 -17.69 7.48 15.39
N ARG A 11 -18.42 6.36 15.56
CA ARG A 11 -18.56 5.65 16.85
C ARG A 11 -17.48 4.59 17.09
N TYR A 12 -16.96 3.95 16.05
CA TYR A 12 -16.11 2.77 16.19
C TYR A 12 -14.74 2.89 15.50
N MET A 13 -14.53 3.88 14.63
CA MET A 13 -13.26 4.09 13.94
C MET A 13 -12.54 5.31 14.52
N MET A 14 -11.21 5.29 14.46
CA MET A 14 -10.43 6.47 14.83
C MET A 14 -10.70 7.62 13.84
N PRO A 15 -10.89 8.88 14.32
CA PRO A 15 -11.26 10.01 13.48
C PRO A 15 -10.06 10.62 12.75
N ASN A 16 -9.21 9.77 12.15
CA ASN A 16 -8.02 10.17 11.40
C ASN A 16 -8.30 10.41 9.90
N TYR A 17 -9.51 10.08 9.45
CA TYR A 17 -10.01 10.37 8.10
C TYR A 17 -11.43 10.94 8.17
N ALA A 18 -11.85 11.61 7.10
CA ALA A 18 -13.21 12.11 6.90
C ALA A 18 -13.82 11.44 5.65
N PRO A 19 -14.26 10.17 5.73
CA PRO A 19 -14.83 9.48 4.58
C PRO A 19 -16.16 10.10 4.16
N ALA A 20 -16.50 9.98 2.87
CA ALA A 20 -17.74 10.43 2.31
C ALA A 20 -18.97 9.83 3.03
N ALA A 21 -20.13 10.47 2.90
CA ALA A 21 -21.35 10.01 3.52
C ALA A 21 -21.88 8.68 2.93
N MET A 22 -21.58 8.40 1.66
CA MET A 22 -22.02 7.18 1.00
C MET A 22 -21.20 5.96 1.44
N ILE A 23 -21.86 4.81 1.53
CA ILE A 23 -21.21 3.51 1.82
C ILE A 23 -21.32 2.65 0.57
N PRO A 24 -20.21 2.46 -0.17
CA PRO A 24 -20.22 1.60 -1.35
C PRO A 24 -20.32 0.13 -0.94
N VAL A 25 -21.12 -0.65 -1.65
CA VAL A 25 -21.35 -2.08 -1.38
C VAL A 25 -21.05 -2.98 -2.57
N ARG A 26 -20.93 -2.41 -3.77
CA ARG A 26 -20.63 -3.15 -5.00
C ARG A 26 -19.83 -2.29 -5.96
N GLY A 27 -18.93 -2.92 -6.72
CA GLY A 27 -18.21 -2.29 -7.81
C GLY A 27 -18.11 -3.20 -9.02
N SER A 28 -18.02 -2.60 -10.22
CA SER A 28 -17.77 -3.32 -11.48
C SER A 28 -17.12 -2.37 -12.48
N GLY A 29 -15.93 -2.68 -12.96
CA GLY A 29 -15.16 -1.78 -13.81
C GLY A 29 -14.94 -0.43 -13.12
N SER A 30 -15.29 0.66 -13.77
CA SER A 30 -15.18 2.03 -13.23
C SER A 30 -16.44 2.51 -12.48
N ARG A 31 -17.33 1.61 -12.10
CA ARG A 31 -18.60 1.96 -11.44
C ARG A 31 -18.70 1.34 -10.06
N MET A 32 -19.36 2.02 -9.15
CA MET A 32 -19.71 1.51 -7.82
C MET A 32 -21.14 1.92 -7.44
N TRP A 33 -21.72 1.17 -6.52
CA TRP A 33 -23.08 1.38 -6.03
C TRP A 33 -23.08 1.41 -4.52
N ASP A 34 -23.84 2.33 -3.96
CA ASP A 34 -24.05 2.41 -2.51
C ASP A 34 -25.14 1.45 -2.01
N GLN A 35 -25.42 1.52 -0.72
CA GLN A 35 -26.43 0.70 -0.05
C GLN A 35 -27.86 0.96 -0.56
N GLU A 36 -28.14 2.13 -1.11
CA GLU A 36 -29.40 2.53 -1.69
C GLU A 36 -29.52 2.15 -3.17
N GLY A 37 -28.46 1.56 -3.74
CA GLY A 37 -28.40 1.17 -5.15
C GLY A 37 -28.07 2.33 -6.09
N LYS A 38 -27.72 3.51 -5.58
CA LYS A 38 -27.30 4.63 -6.39
C LYS A 38 -25.94 4.36 -7.03
N GLU A 39 -25.84 4.60 -8.32
CA GLU A 39 -24.62 4.42 -9.10
C GLU A 39 -23.73 5.66 -9.07
N TYR A 40 -22.41 5.39 -9.01
CA TYR A 40 -21.35 6.40 -9.08
C TYR A 40 -20.27 5.95 -10.08
N ILE A 41 -19.65 6.91 -10.74
CA ILE A 41 -18.44 6.67 -11.52
C ILE A 41 -17.25 6.90 -10.59
N ASP A 42 -16.39 5.88 -10.46
CA ASP A 42 -15.20 5.94 -9.63
C ASP A 42 -14.00 6.47 -10.43
N PHE A 43 -13.75 7.77 -10.36
CA PHE A 43 -12.54 8.40 -10.88
C PHE A 43 -11.35 8.33 -9.91
N GLY A 44 -11.59 7.96 -8.65
CA GLY A 44 -10.55 7.87 -7.62
C GLY A 44 -9.75 6.57 -7.69
N GLY A 45 -10.41 5.48 -8.15
CA GLY A 45 -9.81 4.17 -8.30
C GLY A 45 -9.07 3.67 -7.03
N GLY A 46 -9.54 4.04 -5.83
CA GLY A 46 -8.83 3.72 -4.58
C GLY A 46 -7.47 4.42 -4.47
N ILE A 47 -7.36 5.66 -4.94
CA ILE A 47 -6.11 6.43 -5.09
C ILE A 47 -5.17 5.70 -6.08
N ALA A 48 -5.72 5.43 -7.28
CA ALA A 48 -5.05 4.76 -8.40
C ALA A 48 -4.61 3.30 -8.16
N VAL A 49 -5.21 2.62 -7.18
CA VAL A 49 -4.93 1.20 -6.89
C VAL A 49 -5.70 0.26 -7.82
N ASN A 50 -6.96 0.59 -8.13
CA ASN A 50 -7.85 -0.26 -8.94
C ASN A 50 -7.64 -0.06 -10.46
N ALA A 51 -6.41 -0.18 -10.94
CA ALA A 51 -6.07 0.09 -12.34
C ALA A 51 -6.88 -0.75 -13.37
N LEU A 52 -7.31 -1.95 -13.01
CA LEU A 52 -8.16 -2.83 -13.85
C LEU A 52 -9.66 -2.68 -13.56
N GLY A 53 -10.03 -1.77 -12.66
CA GLY A 53 -11.41 -1.57 -12.21
C GLY A 53 -11.83 -2.56 -11.13
N HIS A 54 -13.02 -2.30 -10.58
CA HIS A 54 -13.62 -3.13 -9.54
C HIS A 54 -14.02 -4.51 -10.09
N ALA A 55 -13.81 -5.55 -9.28
CA ALA A 55 -14.23 -6.92 -9.55
C ALA A 55 -13.82 -7.44 -10.94
N HIS A 56 -12.59 -7.16 -11.37
CA HIS A 56 -12.08 -7.63 -12.66
C HIS A 56 -12.14 -9.16 -12.73
N PRO A 57 -12.81 -9.77 -13.74
CA PRO A 57 -13.13 -11.21 -13.72
C PRO A 57 -11.91 -12.12 -13.59
N GLN A 58 -10.82 -11.80 -14.29
CA GLN A 58 -9.59 -12.60 -14.22
C GLN A 58 -8.92 -12.51 -12.84
N LEU A 59 -8.95 -11.34 -12.19
CA LEU A 59 -8.39 -11.18 -10.84
C LEU A 59 -9.23 -11.95 -9.81
N VAL A 60 -10.56 -11.85 -9.92
CA VAL A 60 -11.48 -12.61 -9.05
C VAL A 60 -11.25 -14.11 -9.21
N ALA A 61 -11.13 -14.61 -10.45
CA ALA A 61 -10.87 -16.02 -10.71
C ALA A 61 -9.53 -16.48 -10.12
N ALA A 62 -8.44 -15.74 -10.37
CA ALA A 62 -7.11 -16.05 -9.84
C ALA A 62 -7.07 -16.04 -8.30
N LEU A 63 -7.72 -15.05 -7.67
CA LEU A 63 -7.82 -14.97 -6.22
C LEU A 63 -8.59 -16.16 -5.64
N THR A 64 -9.73 -16.52 -6.26
CA THR A 64 -10.57 -17.64 -5.82
C THR A 64 -9.82 -18.97 -5.98
N GLU A 65 -9.12 -19.17 -7.09
CA GLU A 65 -8.30 -20.37 -7.29
C GLU A 65 -7.21 -20.47 -6.23
N GLN A 66 -6.43 -19.43 -6.02
CA GLN A 66 -5.35 -19.43 -5.04
C GLN A 66 -5.88 -19.57 -3.60
N ALA A 67 -7.02 -18.96 -3.28
CA ALA A 67 -7.66 -19.09 -1.97
C ALA A 67 -8.06 -20.52 -1.61
N ASN A 68 -8.36 -21.35 -2.62
CA ASN A 68 -8.66 -22.78 -2.42
C ASN A 68 -7.40 -23.68 -2.38
N ARG A 69 -6.20 -23.11 -2.60
CA ARG A 69 -4.94 -23.88 -2.61
C ARG A 69 -4.07 -23.61 -1.39
N LEU A 70 -3.65 -22.37 -1.20
CA LEU A 70 -2.69 -22.00 -0.16
C LEU A 70 -2.76 -20.52 0.16
N TRP A 71 -2.86 -20.17 1.45
CA TRP A 71 -3.01 -18.79 1.90
C TRP A 71 -1.69 -18.15 2.33
N HIS A 72 -1.03 -18.73 3.33
CA HIS A 72 0.14 -18.13 3.94
C HIS A 72 1.13 -19.18 4.46
N THR A 73 2.42 -18.94 4.25
CA THR A 73 3.49 -19.85 4.69
C THR A 73 4.65 -19.12 5.39
N SER A 74 4.53 -17.83 5.62
CA SER A 74 5.62 -16.93 6.02
C SER A 74 6.81 -16.91 5.04
N ASN A 75 7.85 -16.15 5.35
CA ASN A 75 9.07 -16.09 4.54
C ASN A 75 10.01 -17.30 4.71
N VAL A 76 9.61 -18.28 5.51
CA VAL A 76 10.36 -19.52 5.72
C VAL A 76 10.26 -20.46 4.50
N LEU A 77 9.16 -20.35 3.77
CA LEU A 77 8.90 -21.13 2.55
C LEU A 77 8.69 -20.20 1.35
N ALA A 78 9.30 -20.54 0.23
CA ALA A 78 9.00 -19.90 -1.03
C ALA A 78 7.67 -20.40 -1.61
N THR A 79 6.88 -19.51 -2.20
CA THR A 79 5.63 -19.85 -2.85
C THR A 79 5.69 -19.60 -4.36
N GLU A 80 5.03 -20.45 -5.14
CA GLU A 80 5.03 -20.32 -6.60
C GLU A 80 4.56 -18.94 -7.09
N PRO A 81 3.46 -18.35 -6.61
CA PRO A 81 3.01 -17.05 -7.08
C PRO A 81 4.05 -15.93 -6.85
N ALA A 82 4.71 -15.95 -5.69
CA ALA A 82 5.76 -14.96 -5.38
C ALA A 82 6.97 -15.11 -6.30
N LEU A 83 7.44 -16.34 -6.54
CA LEU A 83 8.57 -16.60 -7.43
C LEU A 83 8.26 -16.24 -8.89
N GLN A 84 7.08 -16.58 -9.37
CA GLN A 84 6.62 -16.23 -10.72
C GLN A 84 6.54 -14.70 -10.91
N LEU A 85 5.98 -13.99 -9.94
CA LEU A 85 5.90 -12.52 -9.97
C LEU A 85 7.30 -11.89 -9.92
N ALA A 86 8.17 -12.36 -9.02
CA ALA A 86 9.54 -11.86 -8.92
C ALA A 86 10.30 -12.02 -10.24
N ARG A 87 10.23 -13.21 -10.84
CA ARG A 87 10.81 -13.48 -12.16
C ARG A 87 10.27 -12.50 -13.21
N ARG A 88 8.97 -12.34 -13.28
CA ARG A 88 8.33 -11.45 -14.25
C ARG A 88 8.75 -9.99 -14.08
N LEU A 89 8.89 -9.52 -12.85
CA LEU A 89 9.36 -8.16 -12.57
C LEU A 89 10.81 -7.96 -12.98
N VAL A 90 11.69 -8.93 -12.73
CA VAL A 90 13.09 -8.89 -13.19
C VAL A 90 13.17 -8.89 -14.72
N GLU A 91 12.38 -9.70 -15.40
CA GLU A 91 12.35 -9.75 -16.88
C GLU A 91 11.85 -8.43 -17.51
N LEU A 92 11.00 -7.69 -16.85
CA LEU A 92 10.34 -6.47 -17.37
C LEU A 92 10.96 -5.15 -16.91
N THR A 93 11.90 -5.19 -15.96
CA THR A 93 12.47 -3.98 -15.37
C THR A 93 14.00 -4.05 -15.33
N PHE A 94 14.63 -3.03 -14.78
CA PHE A 94 16.08 -2.99 -14.55
C PHE A 94 16.52 -3.78 -13.31
N ALA A 95 15.60 -4.32 -12.53
CA ALA A 95 15.90 -4.94 -11.25
C ALA A 95 16.52 -6.33 -11.41
N ASP A 96 17.55 -6.65 -10.65
CA ASP A 96 18.13 -7.99 -10.55
C ASP A 96 17.44 -8.85 -9.49
N ARG A 97 16.81 -8.21 -8.51
CA ARG A 97 16.16 -8.83 -7.35
C ARG A 97 14.91 -8.08 -6.96
N VAL A 98 13.98 -8.79 -6.34
CA VAL A 98 12.71 -8.24 -5.87
C VAL A 98 12.51 -8.57 -4.39
N PHE A 99 12.05 -7.61 -3.63
CA PHE A 99 11.58 -7.77 -2.25
C PHE A 99 10.10 -7.40 -2.18
N PHE A 100 9.29 -8.29 -1.59
CA PHE A 100 7.86 -8.05 -1.39
C PHE A 100 7.58 -7.61 0.04
N SER A 101 6.66 -6.66 0.18
CA SER A 101 6.16 -6.15 1.45
C SER A 101 4.66 -5.94 1.39
N ASN A 102 4.02 -5.64 2.53
CA ASN A 102 2.56 -5.53 2.61
C ASN A 102 2.03 -4.15 2.18
N SER A 103 2.89 -3.14 2.13
CA SER A 103 2.49 -1.77 1.81
C SER A 103 3.61 -0.97 1.16
N GLY A 104 3.25 0.14 0.49
CA GLY A 104 4.24 1.09 -0.03
C GLY A 104 5.12 1.72 1.06
N ALA A 105 4.57 1.94 2.26
CA ALA A 105 5.36 2.42 3.39
C ALA A 105 6.44 1.41 3.79
N GLU A 106 6.12 0.13 3.88
CA GLU A 106 7.10 -0.93 4.18
C GLU A 106 8.13 -1.10 3.06
N ALA A 107 7.72 -0.97 1.80
CA ALA A 107 8.65 -0.99 0.67
C ALA A 107 9.64 0.17 0.76
N ASN A 108 9.18 1.37 1.07
CA ASN A 108 10.05 2.54 1.29
C ASN A 108 10.95 2.37 2.53
N GLU A 109 10.44 1.83 3.64
CA GLU A 109 11.27 1.48 4.81
C GLU A 109 12.40 0.52 4.43
N ALA A 110 12.09 -0.52 3.67
CA ALA A 110 13.09 -1.47 3.20
C ALA A 110 14.12 -0.81 2.29
N ALA A 111 13.69 0.05 1.36
CA ALA A 111 14.58 0.78 0.45
C ALA A 111 15.51 1.73 1.20
N LEU A 112 14.98 2.52 2.13
CA LEU A 112 15.76 3.45 2.95
C LEU A 112 16.78 2.72 3.83
N LYS A 113 16.36 1.62 4.46
CA LYS A 113 17.28 0.77 5.26
C LYS A 113 18.35 0.11 4.40
N LEU A 114 17.98 -0.40 3.22
CA LEU A 114 18.92 -1.01 2.29
C LEU A 114 19.96 0.02 1.81
N ALA A 115 19.52 1.22 1.45
CA ALA A 115 20.41 2.29 1.02
C ALA A 115 21.44 2.65 2.11
N ARG A 116 20.98 2.81 3.37
CA ARG A 116 21.86 3.07 4.51
C ARG A 116 22.80 1.90 4.79
N ARG A 117 22.30 0.67 4.75
CA ARG A 117 23.15 -0.52 4.96
C ARG A 117 24.22 -0.65 3.88
N TYR A 118 23.85 -0.46 2.63
CA TYR A 118 24.79 -0.48 1.52
C TYR A 118 25.86 0.60 1.67
N ALA A 119 25.44 1.82 2.04
CA ALA A 119 26.38 2.92 2.24
C ALA A 119 27.36 2.66 3.40
N PHE A 120 26.86 2.12 4.51
CA PHE A 120 27.69 1.69 5.64
C PHE A 120 28.75 0.67 5.23
N ASP A 121 28.33 -0.40 4.53
CA ASP A 121 29.22 -1.49 4.15
C ASP A 121 30.30 -1.09 3.11
N HIS A 122 30.01 -0.09 2.25
CA HIS A 122 30.87 0.26 1.11
C HIS A 122 31.53 1.65 1.22
N HIS A 123 31.00 2.55 2.05
CA HIS A 123 31.42 3.94 2.11
C HIS A 123 31.66 4.48 3.53
N GLY A 124 31.39 3.69 4.57
CA GLY A 124 31.58 4.05 5.98
C GLY A 124 30.36 4.69 6.64
N GLU A 125 30.45 4.89 7.95
CA GLU A 125 29.33 5.31 8.82
C GLU A 125 28.83 6.71 8.52
N GLU A 126 29.67 7.60 7.99
CA GLU A 126 29.32 9.00 7.73
C GLU A 126 28.37 9.18 6.54
N LYS A 127 28.21 8.17 5.68
CA LYS A 127 27.35 8.23 4.50
C LYS A 127 25.94 7.72 4.80
N ASP A 128 25.27 8.37 5.73
CA ASP A 128 23.96 7.95 6.25
C ASP A 128 22.77 8.80 5.78
N ARG A 129 23.04 9.92 5.11
CA ARG A 129 22.01 10.89 4.71
C ARG A 129 21.25 10.48 3.48
N ILE A 130 19.94 10.72 3.52
CA ILE A 130 19.02 10.49 2.42
C ILE A 130 18.43 11.82 1.97
N LEU A 131 18.53 12.10 0.68
CA LEU A 131 17.90 13.25 0.06
C LEU A 131 16.46 12.92 -0.35
N ALA A 132 15.50 13.72 0.07
CA ALA A 132 14.11 13.63 -0.34
C ALA A 132 13.60 14.98 -0.86
N PHE A 133 12.58 14.95 -1.72
CA PHE A 133 11.99 16.16 -2.26
C PHE A 133 10.88 16.69 -1.35
N GLU A 134 10.70 18.02 -1.35
CA GLU A 134 9.55 18.65 -0.72
C GLU A 134 8.24 18.16 -1.35
N ASN A 135 7.18 18.10 -0.55
CA ASN A 135 5.86 17.60 -0.94
C ASN A 135 5.83 16.12 -1.39
N ALA A 136 6.91 15.37 -1.22
CA ALA A 136 6.92 13.94 -1.47
C ALA A 136 6.06 13.20 -0.45
N PHE A 137 5.49 12.07 -0.88
CA PHE A 137 4.79 11.13 -0.02
C PHE A 137 5.45 9.75 -0.10
N HIS A 138 5.97 9.28 1.03
CA HIS A 138 6.67 7.99 1.13
C HIS A 138 5.98 7.00 2.06
N GLY A 139 4.92 7.40 2.74
CA GLY A 139 4.20 6.58 3.72
C GLY A 139 3.99 7.31 5.04
N ARG A 140 3.49 6.59 6.05
CA ARG A 140 3.15 7.15 7.36
C ARG A 140 3.82 6.45 8.55
N THR A 141 4.83 5.61 8.31
CA THR A 141 5.75 5.14 9.35
C THR A 141 6.72 6.26 9.73
N LEU A 142 7.35 6.18 10.90
CA LEU A 142 8.21 7.28 11.37
C LEU A 142 9.34 7.62 10.42
N PHE A 143 9.98 6.64 9.79
CA PHE A 143 11.05 6.92 8.84
C PHE A 143 10.51 7.46 7.51
N THR A 144 9.44 6.90 6.98
CA THR A 144 8.84 7.41 5.73
C THR A 144 8.22 8.79 5.91
N VAL A 145 7.67 9.11 7.08
CA VAL A 145 7.21 10.47 7.43
C VAL A 145 8.36 11.45 7.51
N THR A 146 9.52 11.02 8.02
CA THR A 146 10.73 11.86 8.06
C THR A 146 11.21 12.22 6.65
N ALA A 147 11.25 11.24 5.75
CA ALA A 147 11.59 11.44 4.34
C ALA A 147 10.50 12.18 3.55
N GLY A 148 9.27 12.23 4.06
CA GLY A 148 8.15 12.95 3.45
C GLY A 148 8.27 14.46 3.60
N GLY A 149 7.95 15.21 2.52
CA GLY A 149 8.04 16.66 2.49
C GLY A 149 6.85 17.42 3.12
N GLN A 150 5.90 16.71 3.74
CA GLN A 150 4.66 17.31 4.27
C GLN A 150 4.74 17.48 5.80
N ALA A 151 4.89 18.71 6.27
CA ALA A 151 5.08 19.03 7.68
C ALA A 151 3.92 18.54 8.58
N ASN A 152 2.68 18.60 8.10
CA ASN A 152 1.49 18.17 8.84
C ASN A 152 1.48 16.67 9.20
N TYR A 153 2.18 15.82 8.43
CA TYR A 153 2.25 14.39 8.72
C TYR A 153 3.30 14.02 9.78
N ARG A 154 4.23 14.93 10.08
CA ARG A 154 5.29 14.70 11.08
C ARG A 154 5.13 15.50 12.36
N GLN A 155 4.23 16.49 12.36
CA GLN A 155 4.00 17.35 13.53
C GLN A 155 3.50 16.54 14.72
N GLY A 156 4.19 16.64 15.87
CA GLY A 156 3.82 15.95 17.09
C GLY A 156 4.33 14.51 17.23
N PHE A 157 5.05 13.98 16.25
CA PHE A 157 5.57 12.60 16.26
C PHE A 157 7.10 12.51 16.55
N GLY A 158 7.71 13.61 17.00
CA GLY A 158 9.14 13.62 17.32
C GLY A 158 9.49 12.85 18.61
N PRO A 159 10.79 12.48 18.79
CA PRO A 159 11.87 12.68 17.83
C PRO A 159 11.75 11.78 16.61
N LEU A 160 12.00 12.32 15.44
CA LEU A 160 11.99 11.57 14.18
C LEU A 160 13.37 10.95 13.91
N PRO A 161 13.45 9.79 13.24
CA PRO A 161 14.73 9.23 12.79
C PRO A 161 15.43 10.21 11.86
N GLY A 162 16.71 10.52 12.15
CA GLY A 162 17.56 11.43 11.39
C GLY A 162 18.10 10.83 10.11
#